data_3e635c409dc7aa8804407ca00fc6b728
#
_entry.id   3e635c409dc7aa8804407ca00fc6b728
#
_cell.length_a   1.000
_cell.length_b   1.000
_cell.length_c   1.000
_cell.angle_alpha   90.00
_cell.angle_beta   90.00
_cell.angle_gamma   90.00
#
_symmetry.space_group_name_H-M   'P 1'
#
loop_
_entity.id
_entity.type
_entity.pdbx_description
1 polymer ?
#
loop_
_entity_poly.entity_id
_entity_poly.type
_entity_poly.pdbx_seq_one_letter_code
_entity_poly.pdbx_strand_id
1 'polypeptide(L)'
;YLQQMRQLSDTLYYNSIKEIDISNATCETEMNMLYEANKDKLISFALFSEDGKLIAASPNADLKDDVDVKTQQWFLDAVSEVENLHFSLPHVQNLFDDSSIRYNWVISLSRSVSLNDHGKMCEGVLLVDMNYSYIEQILNSVNTDNTNFYTYLIDGSGAVIYHPKQMLINSGDYKENNMKAALYKDGLHNEEFEGENRNVVVDTVGYTGWKLVAVSSANPSIYENRVRYIVILLV
;
A
#
# COMPACT_ATOMS: atom_id res chain seq x y z
N TYR A 1 -6.86 6.12 5.38
CA TYR A 1 -5.97 6.17 4.23
C TYR A 1 -6.09 4.90 3.36
N LEU A 2 -5.86 3.71 3.91
CA LEU A 2 -5.98 2.44 3.17
C LEU A 2 -7.43 2.14 2.77
N GLN A 3 -8.40 2.47 3.63
CA GLN A 3 -9.82 2.39 3.29
C GLN A 3 -10.17 3.34 2.12
N GLN A 4 -9.57 4.51 2.05
CA GLN A 4 -9.76 5.44 0.93
C GLN A 4 -9.23 4.85 -0.38
N MET A 5 -8.04 4.20 -0.37
CA MET A 5 -7.54 3.48 -1.55
C MET A 5 -8.54 2.42 -2.04
N ARG A 6 -9.06 1.63 -1.10
CA ARG A 6 -10.08 0.62 -1.41
C ARG A 6 -11.34 1.25 -1.98
N GLN A 7 -11.87 2.30 -1.36
CA GLN A 7 -13.07 2.99 -1.82
C GLN A 7 -12.91 3.57 -3.23
N LEU A 8 -11.75 4.16 -3.53
CA LEU A 8 -11.42 4.66 -4.86
C LEU A 8 -11.40 3.52 -5.89
N SER A 9 -10.73 2.41 -5.55
CA SER A 9 -10.69 1.22 -6.39
C SER A 9 -12.09 0.63 -6.62
N ASP A 10 -12.89 0.49 -5.57
CA ASP A 10 -14.26 -0.04 -5.65
C ASP A 10 -15.16 0.89 -6.47
N THR A 11 -15.08 2.20 -6.24
CA THR A 11 -15.87 3.21 -6.98
C THR A 11 -15.56 3.12 -8.47
N LEU A 12 -14.28 3.13 -8.83
CA LEU A 12 -13.87 3.07 -10.22
C LEU A 12 -14.26 1.73 -10.88
N TYR A 13 -14.03 0.61 -10.18
CA TYR A 13 -14.38 -0.71 -10.69
C TYR A 13 -15.88 -0.86 -10.95
N TYR A 14 -16.72 -0.63 -9.93
CA TYR A 14 -18.15 -0.91 -10.05
C TYR A 14 -18.94 0.09 -10.89
N ASN A 15 -18.48 1.34 -10.96
CA ASN A 15 -19.20 2.36 -11.70
C ASN A 15 -18.74 2.50 -13.16
N SER A 16 -17.47 2.17 -13.47
CA SER A 16 -16.89 2.57 -14.76
C SER A 16 -16.09 1.48 -15.47
N ILE A 17 -15.56 0.47 -14.75
CA ILE A 17 -14.69 -0.53 -15.36
C ILE A 17 -15.43 -1.85 -15.60
N LYS A 18 -16.29 -2.25 -14.66
CA LYS A 18 -16.92 -3.56 -14.68
C LYS A 18 -17.64 -3.79 -16.01
N GLU A 19 -17.18 -4.80 -16.75
CA GLU A 19 -17.74 -5.20 -18.05
C GLU A 19 -17.60 -4.11 -19.16
N ILE A 20 -16.70 -3.13 -18.96
CA ILE A 20 -16.44 -2.12 -20.00
C ILE A 20 -15.84 -2.79 -21.24
N ASP A 21 -16.31 -2.36 -22.42
CA ASP A 21 -15.70 -2.74 -23.68
C ASP A 21 -14.39 -1.97 -23.87
N ILE A 22 -13.26 -2.68 -23.81
CA ILE A 22 -11.91 -2.10 -23.90
C ILE A 22 -11.66 -1.42 -25.25
N SER A 23 -12.42 -1.78 -26.31
CA SER A 23 -12.33 -1.15 -27.64
C SER A 23 -12.91 0.26 -27.67
N ASN A 24 -13.76 0.61 -26.69
CA ASN A 24 -14.44 1.89 -26.55
C ASN A 24 -14.18 2.54 -25.18
N ALA A 25 -12.99 2.37 -24.60
CA ALA A 25 -12.66 2.75 -23.24
C ALA A 25 -13.10 4.19 -22.88
N THR A 26 -14.22 4.31 -22.17
CA THR A 26 -14.78 5.58 -21.68
C THR A 26 -14.44 5.86 -20.21
N CYS A 27 -13.73 4.93 -19.56
CA CYS A 27 -13.39 5.05 -18.13
C CYS A 27 -12.41 6.19 -17.82
N GLU A 28 -11.68 6.71 -18.81
CA GLU A 28 -10.70 7.80 -18.63
C GLU A 28 -11.33 9.06 -18.00
N THR A 29 -12.54 9.41 -18.39
CA THR A 29 -13.20 10.61 -17.83
C THR A 29 -13.42 10.48 -16.34
N GLU A 30 -13.92 9.34 -15.88
CA GLU A 30 -14.16 9.10 -14.44
C GLU A 30 -12.87 8.90 -13.68
N MET A 31 -11.89 8.21 -14.26
CA MET A 31 -10.54 8.11 -13.70
C MET A 31 -9.95 9.50 -13.45
N ASN A 32 -10.04 10.41 -14.43
CA ASN A 32 -9.56 11.78 -14.32
C ASN A 32 -10.34 12.59 -13.29
N MET A 33 -11.66 12.44 -13.20
CA MET A 33 -12.45 13.12 -12.16
C MET A 33 -12.07 12.64 -10.75
N LEU A 34 -11.91 11.34 -10.55
CA LEU A 34 -11.48 10.77 -9.26
C LEU A 34 -10.04 11.17 -8.92
N TYR A 35 -9.15 11.20 -9.92
CA TYR A 35 -7.78 11.67 -9.74
C TYR A 35 -7.75 13.13 -9.29
N GLU A 36 -8.40 14.04 -10.01
CA GLU A 36 -8.42 15.47 -9.67
C GLU A 36 -9.00 15.73 -8.27
N ALA A 37 -10.02 14.95 -7.87
CA ALA A 37 -10.61 15.06 -6.54
C ALA A 37 -9.70 14.54 -5.40
N ASN A 38 -8.68 13.74 -5.70
CA ASN A 38 -7.83 13.06 -4.73
C ASN A 38 -6.32 13.25 -4.96
N LYS A 39 -5.92 14.12 -5.86
CA LYS A 39 -4.51 14.31 -6.29
C LYS A 39 -3.54 14.66 -5.18
N ASP A 40 -4.02 15.12 -4.04
CA ASP A 40 -3.18 15.36 -2.87
C ASP A 40 -2.59 14.07 -2.30
N LYS A 41 -3.32 12.96 -2.45
CA LYS A 41 -2.97 11.64 -1.89
C LYS A 41 -2.71 10.58 -2.96
N LEU A 42 -3.38 10.71 -4.12
CA LEU A 42 -3.30 9.78 -5.23
C LEU A 42 -2.22 10.21 -6.21
N ILE A 43 -1.38 9.28 -6.62
CA ILE A 43 -0.35 9.50 -7.63
C ILE A 43 -0.85 9.09 -9.01
N SER A 44 -1.48 7.92 -9.12
CA SER A 44 -2.06 7.47 -10.40
C SER A 44 -3.13 6.41 -10.23
N PHE A 45 -3.96 6.30 -11.27
CA PHE A 45 -4.72 5.11 -11.63
C PHE A 45 -4.19 4.55 -12.93
N ALA A 46 -4.18 3.23 -13.05
CA ALA A 46 -3.92 2.57 -14.33
C ALA A 46 -4.76 1.31 -14.48
N LEU A 47 -5.29 1.11 -15.67
CA LEU A 47 -6.05 -0.08 -16.07
C LEU A 47 -5.28 -0.81 -17.14
N PHE A 48 -5.02 -2.08 -16.91
CA PHE A 48 -4.30 -2.97 -17.82
C PHE A 48 -5.18 -4.13 -18.26
N SER A 49 -4.98 -4.58 -19.49
CA SER A 49 -5.53 -5.84 -19.97
C SER A 49 -4.75 -7.03 -19.40
N GLU A 50 -5.29 -8.24 -19.55
CA GLU A 50 -4.66 -9.49 -19.13
C GLU A 50 -3.27 -9.72 -19.77
N ASP A 51 -3.05 -9.21 -20.97
CA ASP A 51 -1.76 -9.26 -21.67
C ASP A 51 -0.79 -8.14 -21.26
N GLY A 52 -1.16 -7.31 -20.26
CA GLY A 52 -0.30 -6.27 -19.68
C GLY A 52 -0.27 -4.96 -20.46
N LYS A 53 -1.17 -4.78 -21.45
CA LYS A 53 -1.26 -3.52 -22.17
C LYS A 53 -2.02 -2.48 -21.36
N LEU A 54 -1.55 -1.24 -21.37
CA LEU A 54 -2.25 -0.12 -20.79
C LEU A 54 -3.53 0.17 -21.60
N ILE A 55 -4.67 0.16 -20.92
CA ILE A 55 -5.98 0.51 -21.48
C ILE A 55 -6.26 1.99 -21.20
N ALA A 56 -6.04 2.42 -19.97
CA ALA A 56 -6.27 3.80 -19.53
C ALA A 56 -5.37 4.14 -18.33
N ALA A 57 -4.99 5.39 -18.20
CA ALA A 57 -4.27 5.91 -17.03
C ALA A 57 -4.76 7.31 -16.65
N SER A 58 -4.69 7.64 -15.38
CA SER A 58 -4.94 8.99 -14.90
C SER A 58 -3.93 9.35 -13.79
N PRO A 59 -3.15 10.44 -13.93
CA PRO A 59 -3.13 11.32 -15.12
C PRO A 59 -2.72 10.54 -16.36
N ASN A 60 -3.13 11.05 -17.54
CA ASN A 60 -2.80 10.42 -18.80
C ASN A 60 -1.28 10.39 -19.03
N ALA A 61 -0.73 9.21 -19.15
CA ALA A 61 0.72 8.99 -19.30
C ALA A 61 0.98 7.69 -20.07
N ASP A 62 2.06 7.70 -20.85
CA ASP A 62 2.52 6.53 -21.57
C ASP A 62 3.43 5.66 -20.69
N LEU A 63 3.38 4.35 -20.88
CA LEU A 63 4.32 3.44 -20.27
C LEU A 63 5.71 3.64 -20.88
N LYS A 64 6.73 3.41 -20.08
CA LYS A 64 8.11 3.33 -20.57
C LYS A 64 8.28 2.13 -21.50
N ASP A 65 9.11 2.30 -22.52
CA ASP A 65 9.39 1.26 -23.52
C ASP A 65 10.06 -0.01 -22.95
N ASP A 66 10.77 0.11 -21.82
CA ASP A 66 11.51 -0.95 -21.17
C ASP A 66 10.75 -1.66 -20.06
N VAL A 67 9.49 -1.30 -19.81
CA VAL A 67 8.66 -1.90 -18.74
C VAL A 67 7.83 -3.06 -19.28
N ASP A 68 8.06 -4.24 -18.72
CA ASP A 68 7.13 -5.37 -18.83
C ASP A 68 6.23 -5.42 -17.59
N VAL A 69 4.99 -4.98 -17.75
CA VAL A 69 3.97 -4.94 -16.69
C VAL A 69 3.70 -6.33 -16.10
N LYS A 70 3.76 -7.38 -16.93
CA LYS A 70 3.49 -8.77 -16.52
C LYS A 70 4.53 -9.34 -15.56
N THR A 71 5.69 -8.71 -15.47
CA THR A 71 6.76 -9.11 -14.54
C THR A 71 6.67 -8.40 -13.19
N GLN A 72 5.78 -7.40 -13.08
CA GLN A 72 5.59 -6.64 -11.84
C GLN A 72 4.85 -7.48 -10.80
N GLN A 73 5.33 -7.47 -9.55
CA GLN A 73 4.76 -8.29 -8.48
C GLN A 73 3.27 -7.97 -8.24
N TRP A 74 2.88 -6.70 -8.22
CA TRP A 74 1.50 -6.27 -8.04
C TRP A 74 0.56 -6.79 -9.14
N PHE A 75 1.07 -6.97 -10.39
CA PHE A 75 0.30 -7.53 -11.49
C PHE A 75 0.13 -9.05 -11.31
N LEU A 76 1.22 -9.74 -10.97
CA LEU A 76 1.20 -11.18 -10.70
C LEU A 76 0.27 -11.52 -9.54
N ASP A 77 0.30 -10.75 -8.46
CA ASP A 77 -0.57 -10.95 -7.29
C ASP A 77 -2.05 -10.80 -7.70
N ALA A 78 -2.40 -9.73 -8.42
CA ALA A 78 -3.77 -9.48 -8.86
C ALA A 78 -4.32 -10.56 -9.79
N VAL A 79 -3.49 -11.13 -10.65
CA VAL A 79 -3.88 -12.21 -11.57
C VAL A 79 -3.97 -13.56 -10.87
N SER A 80 -3.09 -13.81 -9.88
CA SER A 80 -3.05 -15.10 -9.18
C SER A 80 -4.17 -15.28 -8.16
N GLU A 81 -4.63 -14.20 -7.54
CA GLU A 81 -5.67 -14.20 -6.49
C GLU A 81 -6.78 -13.19 -6.82
N VAL A 82 -7.58 -13.52 -7.82
CA VAL A 82 -8.57 -12.65 -8.49
C VAL A 82 -9.57 -11.98 -7.54
N GLU A 83 -9.93 -12.62 -6.43
CA GLU A 83 -10.93 -12.10 -5.49
C GLU A 83 -10.34 -11.13 -4.44
N ASN A 84 -9.01 -11.00 -4.37
CA ASN A 84 -8.33 -10.25 -3.34
C ASN A 84 -7.90 -8.85 -3.81
N LEU A 85 -7.75 -7.97 -2.83
CA LEU A 85 -7.07 -6.69 -2.98
C LEU A 85 -5.64 -6.86 -2.47
N HIS A 86 -4.67 -6.48 -3.28
CA HIS A 86 -3.25 -6.64 -2.95
C HIS A 86 -2.63 -5.27 -2.69
N PHE A 87 -1.98 -5.12 -1.53
CA PHE A 87 -1.24 -3.92 -1.16
C PHE A 87 0.25 -4.20 -1.27
N SER A 88 0.95 -3.41 -2.09
CA SER A 88 2.40 -3.54 -2.23
C SER A 88 3.16 -2.98 -1.03
N LEU A 89 4.42 -3.38 -0.89
CA LEU A 89 5.38 -2.62 -0.09
C LEU A 89 5.63 -1.24 -0.74
N PRO A 90 6.10 -0.24 0.05
CA PRO A 90 6.51 1.04 -0.51
C PRO A 90 7.58 0.85 -1.59
N HIS A 91 7.36 1.47 -2.75
CA HIS A 91 8.30 1.43 -3.86
C HIS A 91 8.23 2.72 -4.68
N VAL A 92 9.22 2.90 -5.55
CA VAL A 92 9.24 4.04 -6.45
C VAL A 92 8.39 3.73 -7.67
N GLN A 93 7.41 4.59 -7.98
CA GLN A 93 6.65 4.51 -9.23
C GLN A 93 7.59 4.69 -10.42
N ASN A 94 7.67 3.68 -11.26
CA ASN A 94 8.62 3.65 -12.39
C ASN A 94 8.01 3.08 -13.68
N LEU A 95 6.68 3.01 -13.78
CA LEU A 95 5.99 2.49 -14.96
C LEU A 95 5.90 3.52 -16.08
N PHE A 96 5.70 4.80 -15.73
CA PHE A 96 5.36 5.86 -16.67
C PHE A 96 6.55 6.75 -17.00
N ASP A 97 6.51 7.34 -18.20
CA ASP A 97 7.53 8.31 -18.65
C ASP A 97 7.27 9.73 -18.13
N ASP A 98 6.06 10.00 -17.64
CA ASP A 98 5.68 11.32 -17.13
C ASP A 98 6.43 11.65 -15.84
N SER A 99 7.12 12.82 -15.86
CA SER A 99 7.92 13.30 -14.73
C SER A 99 7.11 13.66 -13.49
N SER A 100 5.81 13.94 -13.64
CA SER A 100 4.91 14.27 -12.51
C SER A 100 4.52 13.04 -11.70
N ILE A 101 4.52 11.87 -12.33
CA ILE A 101 4.19 10.57 -11.72
C ILE A 101 5.46 9.83 -11.31
N ARG A 102 6.47 9.86 -12.17
CA ARG A 102 7.72 9.13 -12.05
C ARG A 102 8.50 9.55 -10.80
N TYR A 103 9.11 8.56 -10.14
CA TYR A 103 9.93 8.70 -8.93
C TYR A 103 9.18 9.08 -7.65
N ASN A 104 7.86 9.09 -7.66
CA ASN A 104 7.12 9.18 -6.40
C ASN A 104 7.19 7.86 -5.63
N TRP A 105 7.38 7.95 -4.33
CA TRP A 105 7.22 6.80 -3.45
C TRP A 105 5.73 6.52 -3.27
N VAL A 106 5.33 5.31 -3.61
CA VAL A 106 3.92 4.87 -3.59
C VAL A 106 3.74 3.59 -2.80
N ILE A 107 2.51 3.39 -2.37
CA ILE A 107 1.93 2.10 -2.05
C ILE A 107 0.87 1.86 -3.11
N SER A 108 0.95 0.72 -3.77
CA SER A 108 -0.01 0.34 -4.80
C SER A 108 -1.04 -0.62 -4.24
N LEU A 109 -2.29 -0.38 -4.58
CA LEU A 109 -3.36 -1.36 -4.48
C LEU A 109 -3.63 -1.89 -5.87
N SER A 110 -3.54 -3.19 -6.05
CA SER A 110 -3.88 -3.89 -7.29
C SER A 110 -5.02 -4.88 -7.09
N ARG A 111 -5.82 -5.05 -8.14
CA ARG A 111 -6.90 -6.04 -8.18
C ARG A 111 -7.19 -6.50 -9.60
N SER A 112 -7.65 -7.75 -9.73
CA SER A 112 -8.27 -8.21 -10.97
C SER A 112 -9.62 -7.53 -11.19
N VAL A 113 -9.93 -7.23 -12.44
CA VAL A 113 -11.18 -6.61 -12.89
C VAL A 113 -11.72 -7.35 -14.12
N SER A 114 -13.05 -7.48 -14.19
CA SER A 114 -13.70 -8.06 -15.36
C SER A 114 -13.94 -7.00 -16.42
N LEU A 115 -13.50 -7.28 -17.62
CA LEU A 115 -13.58 -6.43 -18.81
C LEU A 115 -14.32 -7.16 -19.93
N ASN A 116 -14.65 -6.44 -20.99
CA ASN A 116 -15.25 -6.98 -22.18
C ASN A 116 -14.37 -6.61 -23.39
N ASP A 117 -14.09 -7.54 -24.27
CA ASP A 117 -13.43 -7.32 -25.53
C ASP A 117 -14.33 -7.79 -26.66
N HIS A 118 -15.00 -6.83 -27.34
CA HIS A 118 -15.95 -7.11 -28.44
C HIS A 118 -17.01 -8.18 -28.07
N GLY A 119 -17.58 -8.09 -26.87
CA GLY A 119 -18.60 -9.03 -26.39
C GLY A 119 -18.04 -10.29 -25.72
N LYS A 120 -16.73 -10.47 -25.65
CA LYS A 120 -16.07 -11.56 -24.94
C LYS A 120 -15.55 -11.06 -23.59
N MET A 121 -15.96 -11.76 -22.52
CA MET A 121 -15.42 -11.47 -21.19
C MET A 121 -13.94 -11.81 -21.12
N CYS A 122 -13.15 -10.89 -20.59
CA CYS A 122 -11.72 -11.04 -20.30
C CYS A 122 -11.40 -10.41 -18.95
N GLU A 123 -10.22 -10.65 -18.46
CA GLU A 123 -9.74 -10.06 -17.21
C GLU A 123 -8.73 -8.94 -17.48
N GLY A 124 -8.58 -8.09 -16.50
CA GLY A 124 -7.57 -7.05 -16.49
C GLY A 124 -7.11 -6.76 -15.08
N VAL A 125 -6.23 -5.79 -14.92
CA VAL A 125 -5.73 -5.36 -13.60
C VAL A 125 -5.92 -3.86 -13.45
N LEU A 126 -6.60 -3.47 -12.38
CA LEU A 126 -6.66 -2.09 -11.91
C LEU A 126 -5.56 -1.86 -10.87
N LEU A 127 -4.75 -0.84 -11.11
CA LEU A 127 -3.70 -0.35 -10.22
C LEU A 127 -4.10 1.03 -9.68
N VAL A 128 -3.94 1.23 -8.37
CA VAL A 128 -4.16 2.51 -7.68
C VAL A 128 -2.91 2.83 -6.87
N ASP A 129 -2.19 3.87 -7.26
CA ASP A 129 -0.96 4.31 -6.61
C ASP A 129 -1.23 5.50 -5.69
N MET A 130 -1.02 5.31 -4.41
CA MET A 130 -1.18 6.34 -3.40
C MET A 130 0.17 6.82 -2.88
N ASN A 131 0.26 8.12 -2.59
CA ASN A 131 1.47 8.73 -2.08
C ASN A 131 1.85 8.17 -0.71
N TYR A 132 2.99 7.48 -0.63
CA TYR A 132 3.50 6.88 0.60
C TYR A 132 3.77 7.91 1.71
N SER A 133 4.06 9.16 1.36
CA SER A 133 4.36 10.22 2.33
C SER A 133 3.26 10.45 3.39
N TYR A 134 2.01 10.08 3.09
CA TYR A 134 0.92 10.16 4.07
C TYR A 134 1.08 9.18 5.22
N ILE A 135 1.50 7.95 4.93
CA ILE A 135 1.82 6.97 5.98
C ILE A 135 3.01 7.45 6.81
N GLU A 136 4.05 7.95 6.14
CA GLU A 136 5.20 8.53 6.84
C GLU A 136 4.79 9.68 7.75
N GLN A 137 3.95 10.60 7.30
CA GLN A 137 3.50 11.74 8.10
C GLN A 137 2.71 11.28 9.34
N ILE A 138 1.78 10.33 9.19
CA ILE A 138 1.02 9.78 10.30
C ILE A 138 1.98 9.16 11.33
N LEU A 139 2.88 8.29 10.91
CA LEU A 139 3.76 7.57 11.79
C LEU A 139 4.87 8.46 12.40
N ASN A 140 5.39 9.41 11.63
CA ASN A 140 6.33 10.41 12.14
C ASN A 140 5.70 11.32 13.21
N SER A 141 4.42 11.67 13.07
CA SER A 141 3.71 12.49 14.08
C SER A 141 3.59 11.82 15.45
N VAL A 142 3.66 10.49 15.47
CA VAL A 142 3.59 9.68 16.69
C VAL A 142 4.95 9.33 17.23
N ASN A 143 5.93 9.15 16.37
CA ASN A 143 7.32 8.88 16.68
C ASN A 143 8.04 10.20 17.00
N THR A 144 7.66 10.83 18.10
CA THR A 144 8.41 11.99 18.63
C THR A 144 9.72 11.52 19.24
N ASP A 145 10.66 12.43 19.50
CA ASP A 145 12.02 12.17 20.05
C ASP A 145 12.04 11.47 21.43
N ASN A 146 10.99 10.76 21.79
CA ASN A 146 10.92 9.96 23.00
C ASN A 146 11.67 8.65 22.77
N THR A 147 12.87 8.56 23.31
CA THR A 147 13.76 7.39 23.19
C THR A 147 13.18 6.10 23.75
N ASN A 148 12.12 6.18 24.56
CA ASN A 148 11.51 5.04 25.25
C ASN A 148 10.29 4.45 24.52
N PHE A 149 9.87 5.04 23.40
CA PHE A 149 8.70 4.61 22.64
C PHE A 149 8.87 4.92 21.17
N TYR A 150 8.61 3.95 20.31
CA TYR A 150 8.48 4.16 18.87
C TYR A 150 7.51 3.15 18.26
N THR A 151 7.02 3.49 17.09
CA THR A 151 6.14 2.62 16.29
C THR A 151 6.74 2.37 14.92
N TYR A 152 6.50 1.17 14.40
CA TYR A 152 6.84 0.80 13.04
C TYR A 152 5.72 -0.04 12.40
N LEU A 153 5.71 -0.13 11.09
CA LEU A 153 4.70 -0.82 10.31
C LEU A 153 5.36 -1.91 9.47
N ILE A 154 4.80 -3.10 9.51
CA ILE A 154 5.25 -4.28 8.76
C ILE A 154 4.09 -4.92 8.01
N ASP A 155 4.40 -5.67 6.97
CA ASP A 155 3.45 -6.57 6.33
C ASP A 155 3.30 -7.90 7.09
N GLY A 156 2.43 -8.78 6.60
CA GLY A 156 2.20 -10.10 7.21
C GLY A 156 3.41 -11.03 7.18
N SER A 157 4.39 -10.80 6.32
CA SER A 157 5.65 -11.54 6.24
C SER A 157 6.72 -11.00 7.19
N GLY A 158 6.53 -9.81 7.74
CA GLY A 158 7.48 -9.07 8.54
C GLY A 158 8.36 -8.12 7.75
N ALA A 159 8.09 -7.90 6.47
CA ALA A 159 8.79 -6.88 5.70
C ALA A 159 8.42 -5.49 6.20
N VAL A 160 9.41 -4.62 6.36
CA VAL A 160 9.23 -3.29 6.93
C VAL A 160 8.62 -2.35 5.91
N ILE A 161 7.42 -1.83 6.20
CA ILE A 161 6.74 -0.80 5.44
C ILE A 161 7.22 0.58 5.87
N TYR A 162 7.31 0.81 7.18
CA TYR A 162 7.82 2.04 7.77
C TYR A 162 8.56 1.73 9.07
N HIS A 163 9.70 2.38 9.28
CA HIS A 163 10.39 2.38 10.56
C HIS A 163 11.09 3.73 10.79
N PRO A 164 11.06 4.33 12.02
CA PRO A 164 11.71 5.62 12.26
C PRO A 164 13.23 5.58 12.04
N LYS A 165 13.83 4.38 12.07
CA LYS A 165 15.26 4.15 11.77
C LYS A 165 15.46 3.37 10.45
N GLN A 166 14.57 3.56 9.46
CA GLN A 166 14.60 2.79 8.21
C GLN A 166 15.96 2.83 7.51
N MET A 167 16.61 3.99 7.50
CA MET A 167 17.92 4.14 6.87
C MET A 167 19.00 3.27 7.56
N LEU A 168 18.96 3.16 8.90
CA LEU A 168 19.91 2.34 9.64
C LEU A 168 19.62 0.85 9.49
N ILE A 169 18.35 0.45 9.32
CA ILE A 169 17.97 -0.93 8.98
C ILE A 169 18.52 -1.29 7.61
N ASN A 170 18.34 -0.42 6.63
CA ASN A 170 18.79 -0.65 5.26
C ASN A 170 20.33 -0.72 5.13
N SER A 171 21.07 0.06 5.96
CA SER A 171 22.54 -0.01 6.03
C SER A 171 23.06 -1.20 6.84
N GLY A 172 22.19 -1.87 7.62
CA GLY A 172 22.58 -2.95 8.53
C GLY A 172 23.12 -2.48 9.88
N ASP A 173 23.10 -1.18 10.16
CA ASP A 173 23.57 -0.57 11.41
C ASP A 173 22.56 -0.66 12.56
N TYR A 174 21.32 -1.03 12.25
CA TYR A 174 20.25 -1.25 13.23
C TYR A 174 19.46 -2.52 12.87
N LYS A 175 19.12 -3.30 13.87
CA LYS A 175 18.27 -4.48 13.73
C LYS A 175 16.94 -4.26 14.42
N GLU A 176 15.89 -4.88 13.89
CA GLU A 176 14.57 -4.91 14.49
C GLU A 176 14.02 -6.34 14.49
N ASN A 177 13.14 -6.65 15.46
CA ASN A 177 12.55 -7.98 15.57
C ASN A 177 11.26 -8.13 14.75
N ASN A 178 11.24 -7.51 13.57
CA ASN A 178 10.10 -7.44 12.67
C ASN A 178 9.54 -8.81 12.27
N MET A 179 10.40 -9.79 11.98
CA MET A 179 10.00 -11.15 11.62
C MET A 179 9.24 -11.85 12.76
N LYS A 180 9.67 -11.67 14.00
CA LYS A 180 8.99 -12.24 15.17
C LYS A 180 7.72 -11.47 15.49
N ALA A 181 7.74 -10.15 15.34
CA ALA A 181 6.56 -9.30 15.52
C ALA A 181 5.43 -9.67 14.55
N ALA A 182 5.75 -10.07 13.31
CA ALA A 182 4.77 -10.55 12.35
C ALA A 182 4.00 -11.80 12.83
N LEU A 183 4.62 -12.62 13.66
CA LEU A 183 4.00 -13.82 14.24
C LEU A 183 3.14 -13.56 15.49
N TYR A 184 3.27 -12.38 16.10
CA TYR A 184 2.48 -12.04 17.28
C TYR A 184 1.01 -11.83 16.92
N LYS A 185 0.12 -12.25 17.80
CA LYS A 185 -1.30 -11.86 17.77
C LYS A 185 -1.44 -10.42 18.27
N ASP A 186 -2.57 -9.81 17.94
CA ASP A 186 -2.88 -8.48 18.46
C ASP A 186 -2.88 -8.47 20.00
N GLY A 187 -2.31 -7.42 20.58
CA GLY A 187 -2.19 -7.22 22.00
C GLY A 187 -0.76 -6.98 22.47
N LEU A 188 -0.58 -7.11 23.80
CA LEU A 188 0.70 -6.86 24.48
C LEU A 188 1.55 -8.12 24.54
N HIS A 189 2.82 -7.97 24.22
CA HIS A 189 3.86 -8.99 24.32
C HIS A 189 5.07 -8.46 25.07
N ASN A 190 5.73 -9.33 25.83
CA ASN A 190 7.04 -9.06 26.39
C ASN A 190 8.07 -9.84 25.57
N GLU A 191 9.13 -9.19 25.17
CA GLU A 191 10.21 -9.84 24.43
C GLU A 191 11.58 -9.42 24.94
N GLU A 192 12.53 -10.33 24.83
CA GLU A 192 13.94 -10.03 24.95
C GLU A 192 14.53 -9.90 23.54
N PHE A 193 15.15 -8.78 23.25
CA PHE A 193 15.82 -8.52 21.99
C PHE A 193 17.13 -7.77 22.22
N GLU A 194 18.22 -8.31 21.65
CA GLU A 194 19.60 -7.79 21.83
C GLU A 194 20.01 -7.61 23.29
N GLY A 195 19.51 -8.47 24.19
CA GLY A 195 19.81 -8.43 25.63
C GLY A 195 18.98 -7.43 26.43
N GLU A 196 18.01 -6.75 25.82
CA GLU A 196 17.08 -5.84 26.48
C GLU A 196 15.67 -6.42 26.56
N ASN A 197 15.03 -6.28 27.72
CA ASN A 197 13.60 -6.58 27.87
C ASN A 197 12.78 -5.37 27.44
N ARG A 198 11.84 -5.59 26.53
CA ARG A 198 10.95 -4.55 26.01
C ARG A 198 9.51 -5.02 25.89
N ASN A 199 8.59 -4.09 26.00
CA ASN A 199 7.17 -4.32 25.76
C ASN A 199 6.84 -4.01 24.31
N VAL A 200 6.09 -4.90 23.68
CA VAL A 200 5.67 -4.77 22.28
C VAL A 200 4.16 -4.88 22.21
N VAL A 201 3.51 -3.88 21.67
CA VAL A 201 2.07 -3.91 21.37
C VAL A 201 1.91 -4.06 19.88
N VAL A 202 1.14 -5.06 19.47
CA VAL A 202 0.85 -5.32 18.05
C VAL A 202 -0.63 -5.14 17.81
N ASP A 203 -0.99 -4.50 16.69
CA ASP A 203 -2.38 -4.36 16.26
C ASP A 203 -2.44 -4.47 14.73
N THR A 204 -3.38 -5.30 14.24
CA THR A 204 -3.54 -5.54 12.80
C THR A 204 -4.25 -4.37 12.13
N VAL A 205 -3.71 -3.89 11.03
CA VAL A 205 -4.21 -2.74 10.29
C VAL A 205 -5.30 -3.17 9.31
N GLY A 206 -6.54 -3.17 9.80
CA GLY A 206 -7.73 -3.47 8.99
C GLY A 206 -7.64 -4.82 8.27
N TYR A 207 -7.96 -4.80 6.98
CA TYR A 207 -7.99 -6.00 6.11
C TYR A 207 -6.68 -6.22 5.31
N THR A 208 -5.67 -5.42 5.53
CA THR A 208 -4.41 -5.49 4.75
C THR A 208 -3.48 -6.62 5.20
N GLY A 209 -3.71 -7.15 6.40
CA GLY A 209 -2.78 -8.07 7.05
C GLY A 209 -1.50 -7.40 7.59
N TRP A 210 -1.37 -6.07 7.40
CA TRP A 210 -0.28 -5.30 7.98
C TRP A 210 -0.41 -5.21 9.50
N LYS A 211 0.72 -5.03 10.17
CA LYS A 211 0.76 -4.89 11.62
C LYS A 211 1.47 -3.61 12.01
N LEU A 212 0.79 -2.81 12.82
CA LEU A 212 1.41 -1.73 13.54
C LEU A 212 2.02 -2.30 14.82
N VAL A 213 3.29 -2.06 15.01
CA VAL A 213 4.07 -2.53 16.16
C VAL A 213 4.57 -1.32 16.93
N ALA A 214 4.25 -1.27 18.22
CA ALA A 214 4.77 -0.25 19.12
C ALA A 214 5.71 -0.90 20.14
N VAL A 215 6.90 -0.35 20.26
CA VAL A 215 7.94 -0.81 21.20
C VAL A 215 8.13 0.20 22.31
N SER A 216 8.21 -0.28 23.55
CA SER A 216 8.44 0.57 24.70
C SER A 216 9.26 -0.13 25.79
N SER A 217 10.18 0.59 26.42
CA SER A 217 10.84 0.18 27.65
C SER A 217 10.07 0.58 28.92
N ALA A 218 8.99 1.39 28.79
CA ALA A 218 8.17 1.88 29.90
C ALA A 218 6.84 1.10 30.02
N ASN A 219 6.01 1.46 31.01
CA ASN A 219 4.73 0.79 31.30
C ASN A 219 3.80 0.75 30.06
N PRO A 220 3.40 -0.43 29.57
CA PRO A 220 2.72 -0.61 28.30
C PRO A 220 1.28 -0.05 28.25
N SER A 221 0.58 0.04 29.38
CA SER A 221 -0.83 0.43 29.44
C SER A 221 -1.13 1.84 28.87
N ILE A 222 -0.11 2.70 28.82
CA ILE A 222 -0.23 4.06 28.29
C ILE A 222 -0.26 4.05 26.75
N TYR A 223 0.32 3.03 26.12
CA TYR A 223 0.56 2.99 24.69
C TYR A 223 -0.48 2.19 23.88
N GLU A 224 -1.21 1.26 24.52
CA GLU A 224 -2.25 0.48 23.82
C GLU A 224 -3.30 1.36 23.15
N ASN A 225 -3.79 2.40 23.82
CA ASN A 225 -4.76 3.32 23.25
C ASN A 225 -4.15 4.14 22.10
N ARG A 226 -2.85 4.47 22.18
CA ARG A 226 -2.14 5.17 21.08
C ARG A 226 -2.04 4.29 19.84
N VAL A 227 -1.68 3.02 20.00
CA VAL A 227 -1.59 2.08 18.88
C VAL A 227 -2.93 1.97 18.16
N ARG A 228 -4.01 1.75 18.90
CA ARG A 228 -5.37 1.70 18.33
C ARG A 228 -5.75 2.98 17.59
N TYR A 229 -5.40 4.14 18.15
CA TYR A 229 -5.65 5.41 17.48
C TYR A 229 -4.90 5.55 16.16
N ILE A 230 -3.63 5.13 16.11
CA ILE A 230 -2.82 5.14 14.88
C ILE A 230 -3.42 4.18 13.83
N VAL A 231 -3.84 2.99 14.25
CA VAL A 231 -4.49 2.03 13.34
C VAL A 231 -5.75 2.64 12.72
N ILE A 232 -6.58 3.34 13.53
CA ILE A 232 -7.77 4.04 13.01
C ILE A 232 -7.39 5.11 11.97
N LEU A 233 -6.28 5.81 12.14
CA LEU A 233 -5.82 6.81 11.17
C LEU A 233 -5.29 6.18 9.88
N LEU A 234 -4.73 4.98 9.95
CA LEU A 234 -4.19 4.25 8.80
C LEU A 234 -5.30 3.58 7.98
N VAL A 235 -6.32 3.08 8.64
CA VAL A 235 -7.48 2.45 7.97
C VAL A 235 -8.38 3.48 7.35
#